data_1cff3ec5bf64243ef5bc38c107355a89
#
_entry.id   1cff3ec5bf64243ef5bc38c107355a89
#
_cell.length_a   1.000
_cell.length_b   1.000
_cell.length_c   1.000
_cell.angle_alpha   90.00
_cell.angle_beta   90.00
_cell.angle_gamma   90.00
#
_symmetry.space_group_name_H-M   'P 1'
#
loop_
_entity.id
_entity.type
_entity.pdbx_description
1 polymer ?
#
loop_
_entity_poly.entity_id
_entity_poly.type
_entity_poly.pdbx_seq_one_letter_code
_entity_poly.pdbx_strand_id
1 'polypeptide(L)'
;MSRIRPSKFVHVVYRTRRFEQMLAWYGSVFDAKVQHQNPALAFLTYDDEHHRFAFANLAVLQPEGSEVNRMGVIGVDHVAYTYASLSDLLENYAQLKEKGIKPYWCVHHGVTVSMYYADRKSVV
;
A
#
# COMPACT_ATOMS: atom_id res chain seq x y z
N MET A 1 -1.25 2.57 -30.07
CA MET A 1 -1.91 1.95 -28.92
C MET A 1 -1.92 2.92 -27.74
N SER A 2 -3.08 3.14 -27.14
CA SER A 2 -3.14 4.09 -26.03
C SER A 2 -2.53 3.52 -24.76
N ARG A 3 -2.03 4.41 -23.92
CA ARG A 3 -1.48 4.03 -22.63
C ARG A 3 -2.61 3.64 -21.68
N ILE A 4 -2.40 2.58 -20.93
CA ILE A 4 -3.31 2.16 -19.88
C ILE A 4 -3.05 3.03 -18.65
N ARG A 5 -4.12 3.46 -17.99
CA ARG A 5 -4.07 4.28 -16.80
C ARG A 5 -4.82 3.61 -15.67
N PRO A 6 -4.44 3.87 -14.41
CA PRO A 6 -5.24 3.40 -13.29
C PRO A 6 -6.66 3.98 -13.37
N SER A 7 -7.64 3.21 -12.93
CA SER A 7 -9.01 3.70 -12.87
C SER A 7 -9.23 4.60 -11.67
N LYS A 8 -8.53 4.33 -10.55
CA LYS A 8 -8.60 5.17 -9.35
C LYS A 8 -7.45 4.87 -8.40
N PHE A 9 -7.19 5.84 -7.52
CA PHE A 9 -6.39 5.65 -6.32
C PHE A 9 -7.19 4.82 -5.30
N VAL A 10 -6.55 3.90 -4.62
CA VAL A 10 -7.23 3.03 -3.66
C VAL A 10 -6.84 3.33 -2.23
N HIS A 11 -5.57 3.16 -1.88
CA HIS A 11 -5.15 3.35 -0.50
C HIS A 11 -3.67 3.68 -0.38
N VAL A 12 -3.30 4.16 0.80
CA VAL A 12 -1.92 4.37 1.19
C VAL A 12 -1.64 3.60 2.47
N VAL A 13 -0.45 3.02 2.57
CA VAL A 13 0.00 2.28 3.75
C VAL A 13 1.17 3.04 4.37
N TYR A 14 1.05 3.34 5.65
CA TYR A 14 2.08 4.03 6.43
C TYR A 14 2.75 3.07 7.41
N ARG A 15 4.04 3.22 7.58
CA ARG A 15 4.78 2.58 8.68
C ARG A 15 4.94 3.60 9.80
N THR A 16 4.59 3.23 11.02
CA THR A 16 4.59 4.17 12.14
C THR A 16 5.00 3.50 13.44
N ARG A 17 5.61 4.28 14.33
CA ARG A 17 5.86 3.87 15.72
C ARG A 17 4.84 4.50 16.67
N ARG A 18 3.83 5.21 16.13
CA ARG A 18 2.76 5.86 16.89
C ARG A 18 1.41 5.31 16.46
N PHE A 19 1.29 3.99 16.48
CA PHE A 19 0.15 3.27 15.92
C PHE A 19 -1.20 3.80 16.43
N GLU A 20 -1.39 3.81 17.75
CA GLU A 20 -2.65 4.25 18.35
C GLU A 20 -2.94 5.71 18.06
N GLN A 21 -1.92 6.56 18.09
CA GLN A 21 -2.08 7.99 17.80
C GLN A 21 -2.49 8.24 16.36
N MET A 22 -1.93 7.47 15.42
CA MET A 22 -2.30 7.57 14.01
C MET A 22 -3.75 7.15 13.79
N LEU A 23 -4.16 6.05 14.41
CA LEU A 23 -5.55 5.60 14.31
C LEU A 23 -6.52 6.65 14.82
N ALA A 24 -6.21 7.23 15.99
CA ALA A 24 -7.06 8.25 16.59
C ALA A 24 -7.14 9.51 15.73
N TRP A 25 -6.01 9.94 15.18
CA TRP A 25 -5.97 11.15 14.37
C TRP A 25 -6.77 10.99 13.07
N TYR A 26 -6.55 9.88 12.36
CA TYR A 26 -7.25 9.62 11.09
C TYR A 26 -8.74 9.37 11.31
N GLY A 27 -9.10 8.73 12.42
CA GLY A 27 -10.50 8.59 12.80
C GLY A 27 -11.17 9.92 13.06
N SER A 28 -10.45 10.84 13.71
CA SER A 28 -11.01 12.17 14.02
C SER A 28 -11.10 13.07 12.79
N VAL A 29 -10.05 13.09 11.97
CA VAL A 29 -9.97 14.03 10.84
C VAL A 29 -10.86 13.60 9.67
N PHE A 30 -10.91 12.32 9.37
CA PHE A 30 -11.63 11.80 8.21
C PHE A 30 -12.90 11.05 8.55
N ASP A 31 -13.23 10.95 9.84
CA ASP A 31 -14.32 10.07 10.32
C ASP A 31 -14.11 8.63 9.82
N ALA A 32 -12.85 8.23 9.72
CA ALA A 32 -12.51 6.90 9.24
C ALA A 32 -12.85 5.85 10.29
N LYS A 33 -13.37 4.72 9.83
CA LYS A 33 -13.75 3.60 10.69
C LYS A 33 -12.75 2.48 10.51
N VAL A 34 -12.48 1.75 11.58
CA VAL A 34 -11.60 0.59 11.54
C VAL A 34 -12.35 -0.56 10.87
N GLN A 35 -11.84 -1.04 9.74
CA GLN A 35 -12.37 -2.20 9.05
C GLN A 35 -11.80 -3.49 9.62
N HIS A 36 -10.52 -3.45 9.98
CA HIS A 36 -9.82 -4.60 10.55
C HIS A 36 -8.62 -4.08 11.32
N GLN A 37 -8.34 -4.71 12.45
CA GLN A 37 -7.18 -4.35 13.25
C GLN A 37 -6.64 -5.58 13.98
N ASN A 38 -5.32 -5.69 14.01
CA ASN A 38 -4.59 -6.58 14.90
C ASN A 38 -3.41 -5.79 15.46
N PRO A 39 -2.56 -6.40 16.33
CA PRO A 39 -1.45 -5.64 16.92
C PRO A 39 -0.45 -5.07 15.91
N ALA A 40 -0.33 -5.67 14.73
CA ALA A 40 0.67 -5.28 13.74
C ALA A 40 0.12 -4.36 12.64
N LEU A 41 -1.18 -4.46 12.34
CA LEU A 41 -1.78 -3.77 11.20
C LEU A 41 -3.18 -3.25 11.56
N ALA A 42 -3.55 -2.13 10.95
CA ALA A 42 -4.91 -1.63 11.02
C ALA A 42 -5.32 -1.09 9.65
N PHE A 43 -6.56 -1.35 9.27
CA PHE A 43 -7.14 -0.87 8.03
C PHE A 43 -8.33 0.01 8.33
N LEU A 44 -8.32 1.24 7.83
CA LEU A 44 -9.35 2.23 8.06
C LEU A 44 -9.95 2.68 6.74
N THR A 45 -11.24 2.99 6.75
CA THR A 45 -11.91 3.52 5.57
C THR A 45 -12.91 4.60 5.95
N TYR A 46 -13.20 5.49 5.01
CA TYR A 46 -14.24 6.51 5.16
C TYR A 46 -15.32 6.37 4.08
N ASP A 47 -15.24 5.35 3.23
CA ASP A 47 -16.20 5.14 2.15
C ASP A 47 -16.37 3.63 1.87
N ASP A 48 -16.74 3.26 0.67
CA ASP A 48 -17.03 1.89 0.28
C ASP A 48 -15.80 1.05 -0.05
N GLU A 49 -14.61 1.66 -0.09
CA GLU A 49 -13.39 0.90 -0.29
C GLU A 49 -13.07 0.12 0.99
N HIS A 50 -12.48 -1.08 0.86
CA HIS A 50 -12.13 -1.90 2.03
C HIS A 50 -11.26 -1.09 2.99
N HIS A 51 -10.27 -0.39 2.48
CA HIS A 51 -9.49 0.55 3.29
C HIS A 51 -8.92 1.64 2.40
N ARG A 52 -8.84 2.84 2.97
CA ARG A 52 -8.17 3.99 2.36
C ARG A 52 -6.84 4.23 3.02
N PHE A 53 -6.73 3.88 4.29
CA PHE A 53 -5.50 4.01 5.07
C PHE A 53 -5.19 2.67 5.72
N ALA A 54 -3.93 2.31 5.72
CA ALA A 54 -3.46 1.19 6.50
C ALA A 54 -2.22 1.63 7.29
N PHE A 55 -2.07 1.09 8.48
CA PHE A 55 -0.95 1.44 9.35
C PHE A 55 -0.24 0.18 9.77
N ALA A 56 1.06 0.14 9.53
CA ALA A 56 1.93 -0.93 9.97
C ALA A 56 2.61 -0.49 11.27
N ASN A 57 2.42 -1.27 12.32
CA ASN A 57 2.93 -0.94 13.65
C ASN A 57 4.36 -1.42 13.78
N LEU A 58 5.31 -0.50 13.64
CA LEU A 58 6.73 -0.83 13.73
C LEU A 58 7.15 -1.29 15.11
N ALA A 59 6.41 -0.92 16.15
CA ALA A 59 6.72 -1.41 17.50
C ALA A 59 6.59 -2.94 17.56
N VAL A 60 5.77 -3.53 16.72
CA VAL A 60 5.59 -4.98 16.60
C VAL A 60 6.44 -5.56 15.49
N LEU A 61 6.42 -4.91 14.31
CA LEU A 61 7.08 -5.43 13.11
C LEU A 61 8.58 -5.22 13.09
N GLN A 62 9.05 -4.16 13.78
CA GLN A 62 10.45 -3.82 13.88
C GLN A 62 10.77 -3.41 15.33
N PRO A 63 10.79 -4.38 16.29
CA PRO A 63 11.03 -4.06 17.69
C PRO A 63 12.37 -3.39 17.90
N GLU A 64 12.49 -2.61 18.99
CA GLU A 64 13.75 -1.99 19.35
C GLU A 64 14.82 -3.04 19.55
N GLY A 65 16.05 -2.72 19.13
CA GLY A 65 17.18 -3.63 19.24
C GLY A 65 17.30 -4.61 18.10
N SER A 66 16.27 -4.73 17.25
CA SER A 66 16.37 -5.55 16.05
C SER A 66 17.09 -4.79 14.94
N GLU A 67 17.65 -5.52 13.98
CA GLU A 67 18.32 -4.92 12.86
C GLU A 67 17.31 -4.16 12.00
N VAL A 68 17.56 -2.86 11.77
CA VAL A 68 16.68 -2.01 10.98
C VAL A 68 16.98 -2.23 9.50
N ASN A 69 15.95 -2.56 8.74
CA ASN A 69 16.02 -2.60 7.29
C ASN A 69 15.10 -1.51 6.73
N ARG A 70 15.06 -1.45 5.42
CA ARG A 70 14.25 -0.48 4.70
C ARG A 70 12.77 -0.49 5.09
N MET A 71 12.23 -1.68 5.36
CA MET A 71 10.83 -1.87 5.72
C MET A 71 10.54 -1.52 7.18
N GLY A 72 11.57 -1.30 7.98
CA GLY A 72 11.43 -0.94 9.39
C GLY A 72 11.52 0.55 9.66
N VAL A 73 11.52 1.37 8.63
CA VAL A 73 11.66 2.83 8.75
C VAL A 73 10.29 3.49 8.65
N ILE A 74 10.05 4.52 9.46
CA ILE A 74 8.84 5.33 9.41
C ILE A 74 8.68 5.94 8.02
N GLY A 75 7.47 5.94 7.50
CA GLY A 75 7.17 6.57 6.23
C GLY A 75 6.05 5.85 5.48
N VAL A 76 5.93 6.15 4.21
CA VAL A 76 4.96 5.49 3.34
C VAL A 76 5.53 4.15 2.91
N ASP A 77 4.79 3.08 3.20
CA ASP A 77 5.18 1.75 2.78
C ASP A 77 4.88 1.56 1.30
N HIS A 78 3.65 1.80 0.91
CA HIS A 78 3.25 1.77 -0.50
C HIS A 78 1.95 2.52 -0.70
N VAL A 79 1.66 2.82 -1.97
CA VAL A 79 0.42 3.44 -2.40
C VAL A 79 -0.18 2.52 -3.46
N ALA A 80 -1.48 2.27 -3.36
CA ALA A 80 -2.17 1.36 -4.26
C ALA A 80 -3.10 2.09 -5.21
N TYR A 81 -3.04 1.67 -6.47
CA TYR A 81 -3.94 2.11 -7.53
C TYR A 81 -4.59 0.88 -8.13
N THR A 82 -5.84 0.98 -8.53
CA THR A 82 -6.51 -0.14 -9.17
C THR A 82 -6.72 0.13 -10.65
N TYR A 83 -6.77 -0.94 -11.43
CA TYR A 83 -7.05 -0.88 -12.85
C TYR A 83 -8.44 -1.43 -13.10
N ALA A 84 -9.07 -1.01 -14.20
CA ALA A 84 -10.46 -1.35 -14.47
C ALA A 84 -10.69 -2.85 -14.67
N SER A 85 -9.66 -3.58 -15.12
CA SER A 85 -9.77 -5.02 -15.37
C SER A 85 -8.40 -5.68 -15.25
N LEU A 86 -8.40 -7.01 -15.13
CA LEU A 86 -7.17 -7.78 -15.19
C LEU A 86 -6.46 -7.59 -16.53
N SER A 87 -7.23 -7.50 -17.61
CA SER A 87 -6.67 -7.23 -18.93
C SER A 87 -5.89 -5.93 -18.96
N ASP A 88 -6.45 -4.87 -18.37
CA ASP A 88 -5.78 -3.58 -18.28
C ASP A 88 -4.51 -3.66 -17.43
N LEU A 89 -4.54 -4.37 -16.34
CA LEU A 89 -3.37 -4.54 -15.49
C LEU A 89 -2.25 -5.25 -16.24
N LEU A 90 -2.57 -6.33 -16.95
CA LEU A 90 -1.59 -7.08 -17.72
C LEU A 90 -1.06 -6.31 -18.92
N GLU A 91 -1.92 -5.54 -19.59
CA GLU A 91 -1.50 -4.67 -20.68
C GLU A 91 -0.54 -3.59 -20.18
N ASN A 92 -0.88 -2.99 -19.04
CA ASN A 92 0.02 -2.01 -18.41
C ASN A 92 1.37 -2.63 -18.06
N TYR A 93 1.35 -3.85 -17.54
CA TYR A 93 2.58 -4.58 -17.23
C TYR A 93 3.44 -4.72 -18.50
N ALA A 94 2.83 -5.13 -19.62
CA ALA A 94 3.55 -5.29 -20.88
C ALA A 94 4.13 -3.97 -21.38
N GLN A 95 3.35 -2.89 -21.31
CA GLN A 95 3.79 -1.56 -21.73
C GLN A 95 4.96 -1.05 -20.88
N LEU A 96 4.90 -1.27 -19.56
CA LEU A 96 5.99 -0.87 -18.66
C LEU A 96 7.24 -1.70 -18.90
N LYS A 97 7.08 -2.98 -19.16
CA LYS A 97 8.20 -3.87 -19.43
C LYS A 97 9.01 -3.41 -20.66
N GLU A 98 8.34 -2.93 -21.69
CA GLU A 98 9.01 -2.36 -22.85
C GLU A 98 9.85 -1.14 -22.53
N LYS A 99 9.48 -0.41 -21.46
CA LYS A 99 10.22 0.75 -20.97
C LYS A 99 11.29 0.39 -19.95
N GLY A 100 11.49 -0.90 -19.69
CA GLY A 100 12.45 -1.37 -18.71
C GLY A 100 11.96 -1.28 -17.27
N ILE A 101 10.65 -1.05 -17.06
CA ILE A 101 10.06 -0.95 -15.73
C ILE A 101 9.39 -2.27 -15.42
N LYS A 102 9.91 -2.97 -14.41
CA LYS A 102 9.41 -4.30 -14.03
C LYS A 102 9.01 -4.31 -12.57
N PRO A 103 7.94 -5.06 -12.21
CA PRO A 103 7.57 -5.19 -10.80
C PRO A 103 8.64 -5.99 -10.05
N TYR A 104 8.85 -5.65 -8.79
CA TYR A 104 9.77 -6.43 -7.95
C TYR A 104 9.02 -7.56 -7.22
N TRP A 105 7.70 -7.52 -7.21
CA TRP A 105 6.90 -8.54 -6.52
C TRP A 105 5.51 -8.59 -7.16
N CYS A 106 5.06 -9.79 -7.46
CA CYS A 106 3.71 -10.03 -7.99
C CYS A 106 3.00 -11.00 -7.03
N VAL A 107 1.79 -10.65 -6.63
CA VAL A 107 1.04 -11.43 -5.65
C VAL A 107 -0.35 -11.71 -6.18
N HIS A 108 -0.78 -12.97 -6.03
CA HIS A 108 -2.14 -13.38 -6.31
C HIS A 108 -2.84 -13.62 -4.97
N HIS A 109 -3.83 -12.79 -4.67
CA HIS A 109 -4.52 -12.81 -3.39
C HIS A 109 -5.80 -13.68 -3.42
N GLY A 110 -6.00 -14.47 -4.45
CA GLY A 110 -7.22 -15.25 -4.65
C GLY A 110 -8.27 -14.46 -5.43
N VAL A 111 -8.72 -13.37 -4.88
CA VAL A 111 -9.73 -12.51 -5.52
C VAL A 111 -9.11 -11.34 -6.27
N THR A 112 -7.86 -11.01 -5.98
CA THR A 112 -7.15 -9.90 -6.62
C THR A 112 -5.73 -10.29 -6.98
N VAL A 113 -5.18 -9.56 -7.95
CA VAL A 113 -3.77 -9.67 -8.34
C VAL A 113 -3.12 -8.32 -8.13
N SER A 114 -1.97 -8.32 -7.48
CA SER A 114 -1.22 -7.10 -7.20
C SER A 114 0.18 -7.21 -7.78
N MET A 115 0.64 -6.10 -8.37
CA MET A 115 2.01 -5.96 -8.84
C MET A 115 2.64 -4.78 -8.12
N TYR A 116 3.80 -5.00 -7.52
CA TYR A 116 4.49 -3.98 -6.74
C TYR A 116 5.67 -3.45 -7.52
N TYR A 117 5.72 -2.15 -7.68
CA TYR A 117 6.80 -1.44 -8.37
C TYR A 117 7.49 -0.51 -7.38
N ALA A 118 8.80 -0.39 -7.50
CA ALA A 118 9.56 0.57 -6.72
C ALA A 118 9.73 1.84 -7.55
N ASP A 119 9.39 3.00 -6.97
CA ASP A 119 9.68 4.26 -7.64
C ASP A 119 11.16 4.59 -7.48
N ARG A 120 11.60 5.62 -8.17
CA ARG A 120 13.02 5.95 -8.19
C ARG A 120 13.54 6.35 -6.82
N LYS A 121 12.70 6.96 -6.00
CA LYS A 121 13.08 7.40 -4.66
C LYS A 121 13.20 6.22 -3.71
N SER A 122 12.39 5.20 -3.91
CA SER A 122 12.42 3.99 -3.08
C SER A 122 13.68 3.17 -3.30
N VAL A 123 14.36 3.37 -4.42
CA VAL A 123 15.56 2.61 -4.80
C VAL A 123 16.85 3.29 -4.35
N VAL A 124 16.74 4.51 -3.92
CA VAL A 124 17.89 5.32 -3.51
C VAL A 124 18.27 5.06 -2.07
#